data_d80e104505ccaae3c3e94f3d72b1fced
#
_entry.id   d80e104505ccaae3c3e94f3d72b1fced
#
_cell.length_a   1.000
_cell.length_b   1.000
_cell.length_c   1.000
_cell.angle_alpha   90.00
_cell.angle_beta   90.00
_cell.angle_gamma   90.00
#
_symmetry.space_group_name_H-M   'P 1'
#
loop_
_entity.id
_entity.type
_entity.pdbx_description
1 polymer ?
#
loop_
_entity_poly.entity_id
_entity_poly.type
_entity_poly.pdbx_seq_one_letter_code
_entity_poly.pdbx_strand_id
1 'polypeptide(L)'
;MQKILGLLVVLGCVFGGYFEAGGQLVAIWQPAEMIIILGAGFGAMIIGNPKHVLKEIAHQIKGVISKKQLGPEFQRQLLMCLYELLEMVQNGGLRMLDQHIEQPEESTIFQKYPLVLTQKRLVTFIADNFRLMAMGKIDAHELEGILDQELDTAEESLLTPSRSLQRTAEAMPGFGICAAVLGIIITMQSIDGSIALIGLKVAAALVLSLIHIFIVEFTLARDKCFLIVLCIKHSLIRP
;
A
#
# COMPACT_ATOMS: atom_id res chain seq x y z
N MET A 1 2.62 9.21 -17.90
CA MET A 1 3.00 8.91 -19.29
C MET A 1 4.43 8.37 -19.37
N GLN A 2 5.42 9.04 -18.81
CA GLN A 2 6.84 8.60 -18.83
C GLN A 2 7.06 7.15 -18.32
N LYS A 3 6.37 6.74 -17.27
CA LYS A 3 6.52 5.40 -16.67
C LYS A 3 5.99 4.26 -17.57
N ILE A 4 4.87 4.50 -18.24
CA ILE A 4 4.30 3.53 -19.19
C ILE A 4 5.22 3.39 -20.40
N LEU A 5 5.79 4.51 -20.87
CA LEU A 5 6.76 4.50 -21.95
C LEU A 5 8.03 3.74 -21.57
N GLY A 6 8.56 3.97 -20.35
CA GLY A 6 9.72 3.22 -19.83
C GLY A 6 9.45 1.71 -19.76
N LEU A 7 8.27 1.31 -19.26
CA LEU A 7 7.87 -0.10 -19.22
C LEU A 7 7.82 -0.73 -20.62
N LEU A 8 7.20 -0.02 -21.58
CA LEU A 8 7.11 -0.51 -22.96
C LEU A 8 8.49 -0.65 -23.62
N VAL A 9 9.39 0.30 -23.37
CA VAL A 9 10.76 0.24 -23.89
C VAL A 9 11.49 -0.97 -23.31
N VAL A 10 11.42 -1.21 -22.00
CA VAL A 10 12.10 -2.34 -21.39
C VAL A 10 11.52 -3.67 -21.84
N LEU A 11 10.19 -3.82 -21.84
CA LEU A 11 9.54 -5.02 -22.38
C LEU A 11 9.89 -5.24 -23.85
N GLY A 12 9.89 -4.20 -24.65
CA GLY A 12 10.26 -4.26 -26.06
C GLY A 12 11.71 -4.70 -26.27
N CYS A 13 12.66 -4.14 -25.51
CA CYS A 13 14.07 -4.54 -25.59
C CYS A 13 14.30 -5.97 -25.12
N VAL A 14 13.70 -6.38 -23.98
CA VAL A 14 13.89 -7.73 -23.43
C VAL A 14 13.28 -8.78 -24.34
N PHE A 15 12.01 -8.63 -24.72
CA PHE A 15 11.35 -9.60 -25.60
C PHE A 15 11.87 -9.54 -27.02
N GLY A 16 12.19 -8.34 -27.54
CA GLY A 16 12.78 -8.19 -28.87
C GLY A 16 14.14 -8.89 -28.98
N GLY A 17 15.05 -8.64 -28.02
CA GLY A 17 16.33 -9.32 -27.96
C GLY A 17 16.22 -10.85 -27.79
N TYR A 18 15.24 -11.31 -26.99
CA TYR A 18 14.97 -12.73 -26.83
C TYR A 18 14.49 -13.38 -28.14
N PHE A 19 13.62 -12.71 -28.90
CA PHE A 19 13.17 -13.18 -30.21
C PHE A 19 14.30 -13.21 -31.26
N GLU A 20 15.13 -12.16 -31.29
CA GLU A 20 16.25 -12.08 -32.20
C GLU A 20 17.30 -13.20 -31.96
N ALA A 21 17.45 -13.58 -30.67
CA ALA A 21 18.27 -14.71 -30.27
C ALA A 21 17.66 -16.10 -30.59
N GLY A 22 16.46 -16.16 -31.22
CA GLY A 22 15.77 -17.43 -31.56
C GLY A 22 14.99 -18.05 -30.42
N GLY A 23 14.64 -17.25 -29.37
CA GLY A 23 13.89 -17.71 -28.21
C GLY A 23 12.43 -18.09 -28.55
N GLN A 24 11.94 -19.15 -27.93
CA GLN A 24 10.57 -19.63 -28.08
C GLN A 24 9.70 -19.13 -26.89
N LEU A 25 8.59 -18.43 -27.16
CA LEU A 25 7.68 -17.93 -26.13
C LEU A 25 7.08 -19.03 -25.26
N VAL A 26 6.90 -20.23 -25.81
CA VAL A 26 6.35 -21.38 -25.07
C VAL A 26 7.28 -21.79 -23.92
N ALA A 27 8.61 -21.59 -24.06
CA ALA A 27 9.57 -21.87 -23.01
C ALA A 27 9.46 -20.91 -21.81
N ILE A 28 8.89 -19.72 -22.00
CA ILE A 28 8.68 -18.74 -20.94
C ILE A 28 7.44 -19.08 -20.08
N TRP A 29 6.49 -19.84 -20.63
CA TRP A 29 5.26 -20.17 -19.93
C TRP A 29 5.44 -21.38 -19.00
N GLN A 30 5.73 -21.10 -17.73
CA GLN A 30 6.01 -22.11 -16.70
C GLN A 30 5.07 -21.95 -15.49
N PRO A 31 3.86 -22.52 -15.56
CA PRO A 31 2.86 -22.35 -14.49
C PRO A 31 3.31 -22.97 -13.15
N ALA A 32 4.11 -24.05 -13.17
CA ALA A 32 4.60 -24.67 -11.95
C ALA A 32 5.50 -23.74 -11.12
N GLU A 33 6.41 -23.02 -11.75
CA GLU A 33 7.28 -22.06 -11.06
C GLU A 33 6.49 -20.84 -10.57
N MET A 34 5.51 -20.37 -11.34
CA MET A 34 4.61 -19.30 -10.88
C MET A 34 3.86 -19.68 -9.60
N ILE A 35 3.38 -20.93 -9.50
CA ILE A 35 2.70 -21.43 -8.29
C ILE A 35 3.68 -21.44 -7.11
N ILE A 36 4.93 -21.87 -7.31
CA ILE A 36 5.94 -21.88 -6.25
C ILE A 36 6.21 -20.45 -5.75
N ILE A 37 6.48 -19.51 -6.64
CA ILE A 37 6.84 -18.14 -6.28
C ILE A 37 5.67 -17.42 -5.60
N LEU A 38 4.48 -17.46 -6.21
CA LEU A 38 3.29 -16.81 -5.65
C LEU A 38 2.86 -17.47 -4.34
N GLY A 39 2.91 -18.81 -4.27
CA GLY A 39 2.59 -19.57 -3.07
C GLY A 39 3.54 -19.27 -1.92
N ALA A 40 4.86 -19.24 -2.18
CA ALA A 40 5.87 -18.88 -1.20
C ALA A 40 5.71 -17.43 -0.72
N GLY A 41 5.50 -16.48 -1.64
CA GLY A 41 5.27 -15.08 -1.30
C GLY A 41 4.01 -14.88 -0.45
N PHE A 42 2.91 -15.52 -0.84
CA PHE A 42 1.67 -15.46 -0.08
C PHE A 42 1.80 -16.13 1.30
N GLY A 43 2.49 -17.28 1.37
CA GLY A 43 2.80 -17.95 2.62
C GLY A 43 3.67 -17.09 3.54
N ALA A 44 4.72 -16.48 3.03
CA ALA A 44 5.59 -15.57 3.77
C ALA A 44 4.82 -14.35 4.30
N MET A 45 3.90 -13.79 3.49
CA MET A 45 3.04 -12.69 3.91
C MET A 45 2.12 -13.09 5.09
N ILE A 46 1.56 -14.31 5.08
CA ILE A 46 0.70 -14.80 6.16
C ILE A 46 1.51 -15.04 7.43
N ILE A 47 2.69 -15.67 7.32
CA ILE A 47 3.55 -15.98 8.47
C ILE A 47 4.11 -14.72 9.11
N GLY A 48 4.50 -13.75 8.28
CA GLY A 48 5.16 -12.51 8.73
C GLY A 48 4.23 -11.45 9.31
N ASN A 49 2.91 -11.63 9.23
CA ASN A 49 1.96 -10.59 9.61
C ASN A 49 0.82 -11.09 10.49
N PRO A 50 0.42 -10.30 11.51
CA PRO A 50 -0.76 -10.63 12.32
C PRO A 50 -2.05 -10.44 11.50
N LYS A 51 -3.11 -11.14 11.94
CA LYS A 51 -4.39 -11.20 11.21
C LYS A 51 -5.02 -9.82 10.90
N HIS A 52 -4.83 -8.83 11.79
CA HIS A 52 -5.38 -7.49 11.57
C HIS A 52 -4.68 -6.76 10.41
N VAL A 53 -3.34 -6.91 10.28
CA VAL A 53 -2.57 -6.34 9.17
C VAL A 53 -2.97 -6.99 7.83
N LEU A 54 -3.19 -8.31 7.80
CA LEU A 54 -3.65 -9.01 6.60
C LEU A 54 -5.03 -8.52 6.13
N LYS A 55 -5.95 -8.27 7.07
CA LYS A 55 -7.27 -7.69 6.75
C LYS A 55 -7.14 -6.28 6.18
N GLU A 56 -6.24 -5.48 6.76
CA GLU A 56 -6.01 -4.11 6.32
C GLU A 56 -5.33 -4.07 4.92
N ILE A 57 -4.39 -4.99 4.65
CA ILE A 57 -3.80 -5.17 3.30
C ILE A 57 -4.91 -5.46 2.29
N ALA A 58 -5.79 -6.43 2.57
CA ALA A 58 -6.90 -6.77 1.69
C ALA A 58 -7.86 -5.59 1.47
N HIS A 59 -8.12 -4.80 2.53
CA HIS A 59 -8.96 -3.61 2.46
C HIS A 59 -8.31 -2.50 1.60
N GLN A 60 -7.03 -2.24 1.78
CA GLN A 60 -6.28 -1.25 1.00
C GLN A 60 -6.19 -1.63 -0.48
N ILE A 61 -5.93 -2.90 -0.81
CA ILE A 61 -5.93 -3.39 -2.20
C ILE A 61 -7.30 -3.18 -2.83
N LYS A 62 -8.38 -3.52 -2.13
CA LYS A 62 -9.75 -3.29 -2.60
C LYS A 62 -10.04 -1.80 -2.81
N GLY A 63 -9.55 -0.94 -1.93
CA GLY A 63 -9.67 0.52 -2.03
C GLY A 63 -8.96 1.09 -3.27
N VAL A 64 -7.77 0.60 -3.57
CA VAL A 64 -7.01 0.99 -4.78
C VAL A 64 -7.77 0.62 -6.06
N ILE A 65 -8.35 -0.57 -6.11
CA ILE A 65 -9.15 -1.04 -7.25
C ILE A 65 -10.45 -0.23 -7.40
N SER A 66 -11.07 0.15 -6.28
CA SER A 66 -12.35 0.88 -6.25
C SER A 66 -12.24 2.38 -6.58
N LYS A 67 -11.04 2.93 -6.82
CA LYS A 67 -10.77 4.36 -7.16
C LYS A 67 -11.43 5.39 -6.22
N LYS A 68 -11.83 5.03 -5.02
CA LYS A 68 -12.30 5.99 -4.01
C LYS A 68 -11.13 6.79 -3.44
N GLN A 69 -10.57 7.69 -4.22
CA GLN A 69 -9.58 8.65 -3.71
C GLN A 69 -10.30 9.82 -3.07
N LEU A 70 -9.88 10.18 -1.85
CA LEU A 70 -10.27 11.40 -1.19
C LEU A 70 -9.68 12.57 -1.96
N GLY A 71 -10.52 13.31 -2.68
CA GLY A 71 -10.15 14.41 -3.56
C GLY A 71 -9.93 15.73 -2.80
N PRO A 72 -9.57 16.82 -3.51
CA PRO A 72 -9.41 18.15 -2.92
C PRO A 72 -10.69 18.66 -2.24
N GLU A 73 -11.85 18.21 -2.69
CA GLU A 73 -13.14 18.54 -2.06
C GLU A 73 -13.26 17.98 -0.63
N PHE A 74 -12.72 16.80 -0.36
CA PHE A 74 -12.64 16.25 0.99
C PHE A 74 -11.77 17.12 1.89
N GLN A 75 -10.61 17.57 1.41
CA GLN A 75 -9.72 18.46 2.18
C GLN A 75 -10.40 19.77 2.51
N ARG A 76 -11.13 20.33 1.55
CA ARG A 76 -11.91 21.55 1.76
C ARG A 76 -12.99 21.35 2.82
N GLN A 77 -13.78 20.29 2.74
CA GLN A 77 -14.81 19.97 3.72
C GLN A 77 -14.22 19.74 5.11
N LEU A 78 -13.07 19.08 5.22
CA LEU A 78 -12.38 18.87 6.48
C LEU A 78 -11.95 20.19 7.11
N LEU A 79 -11.30 21.08 6.34
CA LEU A 79 -10.87 22.38 6.84
C LEU A 79 -12.06 23.25 7.28
N MET A 80 -13.14 23.25 6.51
CA MET A 80 -14.36 24.01 6.88
C MET A 80 -15.03 23.43 8.12
N CYS A 81 -15.06 22.11 8.26
CA CYS A 81 -15.58 21.44 9.46
C CYS A 81 -14.78 21.82 10.72
N LEU A 82 -13.45 21.75 10.64
CA LEU A 82 -12.57 22.16 11.74
C LEU A 82 -12.72 23.65 12.07
N TYR A 83 -12.83 24.50 11.05
CA TYR A 83 -13.05 25.93 11.23
C TYR A 83 -14.36 26.21 11.99
N GLU A 84 -15.49 25.62 11.60
CA GLU A 84 -16.77 25.79 12.28
C GLU A 84 -16.72 25.29 13.73
N LEU A 85 -16.04 24.18 14.01
CA LEU A 85 -15.86 23.67 15.37
C LEU A 85 -15.04 24.65 16.23
N LEU A 86 -13.93 25.18 15.70
CA LEU A 86 -13.08 26.13 16.40
C LEU A 86 -13.79 27.48 16.60
N GLU A 87 -14.54 27.96 15.62
CA GLU A 87 -15.34 29.19 15.74
C GLU A 87 -16.40 29.04 16.81
N MET A 88 -17.03 27.87 16.93
CA MET A 88 -18.00 27.60 18.01
C MET A 88 -17.33 27.64 19.38
N VAL A 89 -16.12 27.11 19.54
CA VAL A 89 -15.34 27.20 20.78
C VAL A 89 -15.03 28.64 21.14
N GLN A 90 -14.62 29.45 20.16
CA GLN A 90 -14.30 30.87 20.39
C GLN A 90 -15.52 31.69 20.86
N ASN A 91 -16.68 31.44 20.26
CA ASN A 91 -17.88 32.25 20.52
C ASN A 91 -18.66 31.79 21.75
N GLY A 92 -18.68 30.47 22.03
CA GLY A 92 -19.55 29.90 23.08
C GLY A 92 -18.83 29.08 24.14
N GLY A 93 -17.51 28.91 24.00
CA GLY A 93 -16.70 28.07 24.88
C GLY A 93 -16.86 26.59 24.60
N LEU A 94 -16.00 25.79 25.25
CA LEU A 94 -15.88 24.35 25.02
C LEU A 94 -17.14 23.53 25.29
N ARG A 95 -18.01 24.02 26.21
CA ARG A 95 -19.28 23.34 26.53
C ARG A 95 -20.27 23.27 25.38
N MET A 96 -20.17 24.18 24.42
CA MET A 96 -21.03 24.17 23.24
C MET A 96 -20.72 22.99 22.32
N LEU A 97 -19.53 22.43 22.42
CA LEU A 97 -19.10 21.27 21.61
C LEU A 97 -19.61 19.93 22.15
N ASP A 98 -20.00 19.83 23.42
CA ASP A 98 -20.33 18.55 24.06
C ASP A 98 -21.32 17.72 23.23
N GLN A 99 -22.40 18.36 22.75
CA GLN A 99 -23.39 17.66 21.92
C GLN A 99 -22.84 17.20 20.56
N HIS A 100 -21.90 17.95 19.97
CA HIS A 100 -21.32 17.64 18.67
C HIS A 100 -20.24 16.57 18.77
N ILE A 101 -19.56 16.47 19.92
CA ILE A 101 -18.49 15.51 20.18
C ILE A 101 -19.05 14.15 20.62
N GLU A 102 -20.09 14.15 21.47
CA GLU A 102 -20.69 12.92 22.00
C GLU A 102 -21.48 12.16 20.93
N GLN A 103 -22.15 12.88 20.04
CA GLN A 103 -22.95 12.31 18.95
C GLN A 103 -22.60 12.95 17.61
N PRO A 104 -21.42 12.65 17.02
CA PRO A 104 -21.00 13.28 15.77
C PRO A 104 -21.95 13.01 14.60
N GLU A 105 -22.60 11.83 14.58
CA GLU A 105 -23.55 11.45 13.53
C GLU A 105 -24.83 12.30 13.55
N GLU A 106 -25.24 12.81 14.73
CA GLU A 106 -26.40 13.69 14.92
C GLU A 106 -26.04 15.20 14.92
N SER A 107 -24.75 15.50 14.90
CA SER A 107 -24.22 16.85 14.91
C SER A 107 -24.59 17.62 13.64
N THR A 108 -25.19 18.81 13.82
CA THR A 108 -25.52 19.70 12.71
C THR A 108 -24.30 20.18 11.93
N ILE A 109 -23.11 20.24 12.57
CA ILE A 109 -21.86 20.63 11.92
C ILE A 109 -21.36 19.47 11.04
N PHE A 110 -21.20 18.27 11.59
CA PHE A 110 -20.69 17.13 10.82
C PHE A 110 -21.63 16.74 9.67
N GLN A 111 -22.95 16.91 9.83
CA GLN A 111 -23.92 16.64 8.76
C GLN A 111 -23.78 17.57 7.55
N LYS A 112 -23.28 18.79 7.72
CA LYS A 112 -22.96 19.69 6.60
C LYS A 112 -21.83 19.16 5.72
N TYR A 113 -20.96 18.30 6.29
CA TYR A 113 -19.75 17.78 5.64
C TYR A 113 -19.80 16.24 5.48
N PRO A 114 -20.64 15.73 4.58
CA PRO A 114 -20.89 14.28 4.46
C PRO A 114 -19.65 13.47 4.11
N LEU A 115 -18.68 14.05 3.38
CA LEU A 115 -17.43 13.35 3.06
C LEU A 115 -16.58 13.12 4.32
N VAL A 116 -16.56 14.07 5.26
CA VAL A 116 -15.88 13.94 6.55
C VAL A 116 -16.60 12.90 7.41
N LEU A 117 -17.92 12.97 7.51
CA LEU A 117 -18.74 12.06 8.30
C LEU A 117 -18.61 10.59 7.85
N THR A 118 -18.36 10.36 6.56
CA THR A 118 -18.11 9.01 6.03
C THR A 118 -16.82 8.39 6.58
N GLN A 119 -15.86 9.21 7.02
CA GLN A 119 -14.56 8.77 7.55
C GLN A 119 -14.62 8.60 9.07
N LYS A 120 -15.23 7.51 9.56
CA LYS A 120 -15.48 7.29 11.00
C LYS A 120 -14.23 7.44 11.87
N ARG A 121 -13.06 6.91 11.44
CA ARG A 121 -11.79 7.04 12.18
C ARG A 121 -11.38 8.50 12.37
N LEU A 122 -11.54 9.33 11.33
CA LEU A 122 -11.21 10.75 11.38
C LEU A 122 -12.18 11.52 12.29
N VAL A 123 -13.47 11.22 12.20
CA VAL A 123 -14.50 11.84 13.07
C VAL A 123 -14.23 11.50 14.53
N THR A 124 -13.91 10.25 14.86
CA THR A 124 -13.55 9.83 16.21
C THR A 124 -12.29 10.58 16.69
N PHE A 125 -11.24 10.64 15.85
CA PHE A 125 -10.02 11.37 16.16
C PHE A 125 -10.29 12.85 16.50
N ILE A 126 -11.08 13.53 15.68
CA ILE A 126 -11.48 14.93 15.92
C ILE A 126 -12.25 15.04 17.24
N ALA A 127 -13.27 14.20 17.45
CA ALA A 127 -14.10 14.23 18.64
C ALA A 127 -13.29 13.98 19.93
N ASP A 128 -12.39 13.01 19.94
CA ASP A 128 -11.58 12.67 21.10
C ASP A 128 -10.61 13.81 21.48
N ASN A 129 -10.00 14.47 20.48
CA ASN A 129 -9.10 15.59 20.72
C ASN A 129 -9.86 16.83 21.24
N PHE A 130 -11.03 17.13 20.70
CA PHE A 130 -11.88 18.19 21.26
C PHE A 130 -12.39 17.85 22.66
N ARG A 131 -12.64 16.57 22.96
CA ARG A 131 -13.00 16.11 24.32
C ARG A 131 -11.86 16.32 25.31
N LEU A 132 -10.61 16.06 24.91
CA LEU A 132 -9.43 16.35 25.72
C LEU A 132 -9.33 17.85 26.02
N MET A 133 -9.54 18.71 25.02
CA MET A 133 -9.60 20.17 25.21
C MET A 133 -10.72 20.57 26.19
N ALA A 134 -11.90 19.98 26.07
CA ALA A 134 -13.05 20.29 26.91
C ALA A 134 -12.86 19.95 28.39
N MET A 135 -12.02 18.95 28.71
CA MET A 135 -11.67 18.60 30.08
C MET A 135 -10.89 19.72 30.80
N GLY A 136 -10.26 20.65 30.07
CA GLY A 136 -9.59 21.83 30.63
C GLY A 136 -8.37 21.54 31.53
N LYS A 137 -7.83 20.32 31.48
CA LYS A 137 -6.72 19.86 32.32
C LYS A 137 -5.37 19.88 31.61
N ILE A 138 -5.37 20.19 30.31
CA ILE A 138 -4.21 20.07 29.43
C ILE A 138 -3.86 21.47 28.94
N ASP A 139 -2.57 21.82 29.04
CA ASP A 139 -2.05 23.07 28.48
C ASP A 139 -1.95 22.97 26.95
N ALA A 140 -1.93 24.11 26.25
CA ALA A 140 -1.86 24.17 24.80
C ALA A 140 -0.62 23.46 24.23
N HIS A 141 0.53 23.58 24.91
CA HIS A 141 1.77 22.95 24.50
C HIS A 141 1.75 21.42 24.71
N GLU A 142 1.13 20.96 25.79
CA GLU A 142 0.96 19.55 26.08
C GLU A 142 -0.02 18.91 25.08
N LEU A 143 -1.10 19.63 24.71
CA LEU A 143 -2.04 19.19 23.67
C LEU A 143 -1.37 19.06 22.31
N GLU A 144 -0.52 20.00 21.93
CA GLU A 144 0.27 19.93 20.67
C GLU A 144 1.12 18.65 20.63
N GLY A 145 1.82 18.32 21.74
CA GLY A 145 2.61 17.11 21.84
C GLY A 145 1.78 15.82 21.72
N ILE A 146 0.58 15.80 22.32
CA ILE A 146 -0.35 14.66 22.22
C ILE A 146 -0.84 14.50 20.78
N LEU A 147 -1.25 15.59 20.14
CA LEU A 147 -1.75 15.60 18.76
C LEU A 147 -0.67 15.11 17.77
N ASP A 148 0.56 15.59 17.92
CA ASP A 148 1.69 15.14 17.07
C ASP A 148 1.94 13.65 17.25
N GLN A 149 1.96 13.14 18.48
CA GLN A 149 2.16 11.72 18.76
C GLN A 149 1.01 10.85 18.22
N GLU A 150 -0.24 11.30 18.34
CA GLU A 150 -1.39 10.59 17.80
C GLU A 150 -1.37 10.57 16.26
N LEU A 151 -1.00 11.68 15.62
CA LEU A 151 -0.85 11.76 14.17
C LEU A 151 0.25 10.83 13.66
N ASP A 152 1.41 10.81 14.33
CA ASP A 152 2.51 9.91 13.98
C ASP A 152 2.10 8.43 14.14
N THR A 153 1.38 8.11 15.21
CA THR A 153 0.85 6.75 15.44
C THR A 153 -0.18 6.35 14.39
N ALA A 154 -1.06 7.28 14.02
CA ALA A 154 -2.06 7.05 12.97
C ALA A 154 -1.39 6.84 11.61
N GLU A 155 -0.37 7.65 11.27
CA GLU A 155 0.41 7.50 10.04
C GLU A 155 1.12 6.14 10.01
N GLU A 156 1.80 5.75 11.09
CA GLU A 156 2.49 4.45 11.17
C GLU A 156 1.51 3.29 11.01
N SER A 157 0.35 3.36 11.65
CA SER A 157 -0.73 2.37 11.53
C SER A 157 -1.23 2.24 10.09
N LEU A 158 -1.41 3.35 9.37
CA LEU A 158 -1.85 3.37 7.98
C LEU A 158 -0.78 2.84 7.01
N LEU A 159 0.51 3.06 7.32
CA LEU A 159 1.63 2.63 6.48
C LEU A 159 2.05 1.17 6.75
N THR A 160 1.74 0.62 7.91
CA THR A 160 2.13 -0.75 8.29
C THR A 160 1.71 -1.80 7.25
N PRO A 161 0.47 -1.83 6.72
CA PRO A 161 0.08 -2.80 5.70
C PRO A 161 0.90 -2.65 4.40
N SER A 162 1.17 -1.42 3.99
CA SER A 162 1.95 -1.13 2.78
C SER A 162 3.42 -1.54 2.95
N ARG A 163 4.03 -1.25 4.10
CA ARG A 163 5.40 -1.69 4.42
C ARG A 163 5.51 -3.21 4.47
N SER A 164 4.49 -3.88 4.98
CA SER A 164 4.43 -5.34 5.02
C SER A 164 4.36 -5.96 3.63
N LEU A 165 3.52 -5.41 2.76
CA LEU A 165 3.45 -5.82 1.36
C LEU A 165 4.77 -5.57 0.63
N GLN A 166 5.43 -4.45 0.90
CA GLN A 166 6.74 -4.12 0.36
C GLN A 166 7.80 -5.13 0.78
N ARG A 167 7.87 -5.51 2.07
CA ARG A 167 8.82 -6.56 2.54
C ARG A 167 8.61 -7.89 1.84
N THR A 168 7.35 -8.28 1.63
CA THR A 168 7.02 -9.51 0.88
C THR A 168 7.48 -9.40 -0.57
N ALA A 169 7.25 -8.26 -1.22
CA ALA A 169 7.68 -8.02 -2.59
C ALA A 169 9.22 -8.03 -2.72
N GLU A 170 9.94 -7.46 -1.76
CA GLU A 170 11.41 -7.50 -1.70
C GLU A 170 11.98 -8.92 -1.51
N ALA A 171 11.21 -9.85 -0.94
CA ALA A 171 11.58 -11.25 -0.82
C ALA A 171 11.29 -12.08 -2.09
N MET A 172 10.43 -11.59 -3.00
CA MET A 172 10.02 -12.33 -4.21
C MET A 172 11.19 -12.75 -5.13
N PRO A 173 12.23 -11.94 -5.35
CA PRO A 173 13.41 -12.36 -6.11
C PRO A 173 14.08 -13.59 -5.51
N GLY A 174 14.16 -13.69 -4.18
CA GLY A 174 14.69 -14.87 -3.49
C GLY A 174 13.85 -16.13 -3.76
N PHE A 175 12.52 -16.01 -3.75
CA PHE A 175 11.63 -17.13 -4.10
C PHE A 175 11.79 -17.54 -5.58
N GLY A 176 12.05 -16.58 -6.47
CA GLY A 176 12.36 -16.85 -7.86
C GLY A 176 13.63 -17.72 -8.03
N ILE A 177 14.68 -17.41 -7.28
CA ILE A 177 15.90 -18.22 -7.27
C ILE A 177 15.62 -19.63 -6.73
N CYS A 178 14.85 -19.74 -5.64
CA CYS A 178 14.46 -21.06 -5.11
C CYS A 178 13.67 -21.88 -6.15
N ALA A 179 12.72 -21.28 -6.86
CA ALA A 179 11.95 -21.94 -7.89
C ALA A 179 12.85 -22.41 -9.05
N ALA A 180 13.80 -21.56 -9.48
CA ALA A 180 14.78 -21.92 -10.52
C ALA A 180 15.64 -23.11 -10.11
N VAL A 181 16.15 -23.15 -8.87
CA VAL A 181 16.93 -24.28 -8.35
C VAL A 181 16.11 -25.57 -8.32
N LEU A 182 14.84 -25.50 -7.88
CA LEU A 182 13.93 -26.65 -7.91
C LEU A 182 13.67 -27.12 -9.35
N GLY A 183 13.52 -26.21 -10.31
CA GLY A 183 13.41 -26.52 -11.73
C GLY A 183 14.63 -27.24 -12.27
N ILE A 184 15.83 -26.84 -11.87
CA ILE A 184 17.07 -27.49 -12.22
C ILE A 184 17.15 -28.92 -11.63
N ILE A 185 16.77 -29.10 -10.36
CA ILE A 185 16.72 -30.40 -9.69
C ILE A 185 15.81 -31.39 -10.47
N ILE A 186 14.62 -30.95 -10.85
CA ILE A 186 13.67 -31.73 -11.65
C ILE A 186 14.28 -32.10 -13.03
N THR A 187 15.01 -31.15 -13.61
CA THR A 187 15.69 -31.37 -14.89
C THR A 187 16.80 -32.45 -14.78
N MET A 188 17.56 -32.41 -13.68
CA MET A 188 18.62 -33.41 -13.42
C MET A 188 18.05 -34.82 -13.22
N GLN A 189 16.85 -34.98 -12.73
CA GLN A 189 16.16 -36.29 -12.67
C GLN A 189 15.81 -36.85 -14.06
N SER A 190 15.84 -36.02 -15.09
CA SER A 190 15.53 -36.37 -16.47
C SER A 190 16.80 -36.43 -17.34
N ILE A 191 17.99 -36.63 -16.73
CA ILE A 191 19.29 -36.52 -17.40
C ILE A 191 19.50 -37.59 -18.48
N ASP A 192 18.76 -38.73 -18.42
CA ASP A 192 18.74 -39.77 -19.44
C ASP A 192 17.97 -39.37 -20.72
N GLY A 193 17.35 -38.15 -20.70
CA GLY A 193 16.63 -37.59 -21.84
C GLY A 193 17.55 -36.91 -22.86
N SER A 194 16.97 -36.35 -23.92
CA SER A 194 17.74 -35.61 -24.92
C SER A 194 18.37 -34.35 -24.33
N ILE A 195 19.62 -34.05 -24.70
CA ILE A 195 20.34 -32.83 -24.28
C ILE A 195 19.54 -31.56 -24.59
N ALA A 196 18.82 -31.55 -25.70
CA ALA A 196 17.94 -30.42 -26.09
C ALA A 196 16.82 -30.17 -25.08
N LEU A 197 16.20 -31.22 -24.51
CA LEU A 197 15.16 -31.12 -23.50
C LEU A 197 15.71 -30.57 -22.18
N ILE A 198 16.90 -30.99 -21.79
CA ILE A 198 17.60 -30.50 -20.60
C ILE A 198 17.88 -28.99 -20.74
N GLY A 199 18.44 -28.58 -21.89
CA GLY A 199 18.73 -27.18 -22.18
C GLY A 199 17.47 -26.28 -22.13
N LEU A 200 16.36 -26.76 -22.70
CA LEU A 200 15.08 -26.04 -22.68
C LEU A 200 14.55 -25.83 -21.24
N LYS A 201 14.61 -26.85 -20.40
CA LYS A 201 14.14 -26.79 -19.02
C LYS A 201 15.02 -25.88 -18.15
N VAL A 202 16.33 -25.90 -18.30
CA VAL A 202 17.26 -25.02 -17.59
C VAL A 202 17.08 -23.58 -18.02
N ALA A 203 16.95 -23.31 -19.31
CA ALA A 203 16.70 -21.98 -19.83
C ALA A 203 15.38 -21.39 -19.28
N ALA A 204 14.34 -22.21 -19.24
CA ALA A 204 13.02 -21.81 -18.72
C ALA A 204 13.07 -21.41 -17.24
N ALA A 205 13.73 -22.21 -16.39
CA ALA A 205 13.91 -21.92 -14.96
C ALA A 205 14.64 -20.58 -14.70
N LEU A 206 15.64 -20.24 -15.53
CA LEU A 206 16.40 -19.00 -15.40
C LEU A 206 15.63 -17.76 -15.88
N VAL A 207 14.86 -17.88 -16.96
CA VAL A 207 14.12 -16.75 -17.54
C VAL A 207 13.02 -16.28 -16.63
N LEU A 208 12.28 -17.17 -15.96
CA LEU A 208 11.16 -16.79 -15.11
C LEU A 208 11.62 -16.03 -13.86
N SER A 209 12.77 -16.41 -13.28
CA SER A 209 13.33 -15.65 -12.15
C SER A 209 13.67 -14.21 -12.52
N LEU A 210 14.21 -13.99 -13.72
CA LEU A 210 14.52 -12.66 -14.26
C LEU A 210 13.27 -11.81 -14.48
N ILE A 211 12.23 -12.37 -15.06
CA ILE A 211 10.95 -11.69 -15.31
C ILE A 211 10.29 -11.27 -13.98
N HIS A 212 10.35 -12.14 -12.95
CA HIS A 212 9.81 -11.82 -11.64
C HIS A 212 10.55 -10.67 -10.95
N ILE A 213 11.89 -10.70 -10.94
CA ILE A 213 12.71 -9.60 -10.42
C ILE A 213 12.30 -8.29 -11.10
N PHE A 214 12.16 -8.31 -12.42
CA PHE A 214 11.81 -7.13 -13.18
C PHE A 214 10.41 -6.59 -12.87
N ILE A 215 9.39 -7.45 -12.79
CA ILE A 215 8.01 -7.06 -12.47
C ILE A 215 7.93 -6.52 -11.04
N VAL A 216 8.61 -7.14 -10.09
CA VAL A 216 8.62 -6.73 -8.68
C VAL A 216 9.32 -5.38 -8.52
N GLU A 217 10.49 -5.18 -9.12
CA GLU A 217 11.20 -3.90 -9.08
C GLU A 217 10.38 -2.76 -9.71
N PHE A 218 9.71 -3.05 -10.83
CA PHE A 218 8.83 -2.07 -11.46
C PHE A 218 7.61 -1.74 -10.60
N THR A 219 7.01 -2.73 -9.94
CA THR A 219 5.86 -2.52 -9.03
C THR A 219 6.29 -1.74 -7.79
N LEU A 220 7.43 -2.09 -7.18
CA LEU A 220 8.01 -1.38 -6.03
C LEU A 220 8.39 0.07 -6.38
N ALA A 221 8.94 0.32 -7.57
CA ALA A 221 9.23 1.67 -8.03
C ALA A 221 7.93 2.51 -8.16
N ARG A 222 6.81 1.86 -8.52
CA ARG A 222 5.50 2.49 -8.55
C ARG A 222 4.98 2.81 -7.15
N ASP A 223 5.16 1.90 -6.19
CA ASP A 223 4.67 2.07 -4.82
C ASP A 223 5.50 3.10 -4.04
N LYS A 224 6.82 3.12 -4.22
CA LYS A 224 7.66 4.22 -3.71
C LYS A 224 7.22 5.59 -4.25
N CYS A 225 6.84 5.67 -5.51
CA CYS A 225 6.32 6.91 -6.08
C CYS A 225 4.91 7.25 -5.59
N PHE A 226 4.07 6.24 -5.30
CA PHE A 226 2.75 6.43 -4.70
C PHE A 226 2.86 6.84 -3.24
N LEU A 227 3.77 6.22 -2.47
CA LEU A 227 4.12 6.61 -1.10
C LEU A 227 4.75 8.01 -1.05
N ILE A 228 5.64 8.36 -1.98
CA ILE A 228 6.22 9.70 -2.09
C ILE A 228 5.14 10.72 -2.45
N VAL A 229 4.22 10.41 -3.35
CA VAL A 229 3.09 11.28 -3.68
C VAL A 229 2.11 11.41 -2.51
N LEU A 230 1.88 10.33 -1.74
CA LEU A 230 1.10 10.39 -0.49
C LEU A 230 1.84 11.19 0.59
N CYS A 231 3.14 10.98 0.75
CA CYS A 231 4.00 11.70 1.70
C CYS A 231 4.19 13.17 1.32
N ILE A 232 4.35 13.50 0.02
CA ILE A 232 4.38 14.89 -0.45
C ILE A 232 3.02 15.55 -0.26
N LYS A 233 1.92 14.82 -0.46
CA LYS A 233 0.57 15.30 -0.18
C LYS A 233 0.33 15.51 1.32
N HIS A 234 1.02 14.72 2.17
CA HIS A 234 0.98 14.85 3.63
C HIS A 234 1.94 15.94 4.13
N SER A 235 3.11 16.11 3.50
CA SER A 235 4.09 17.17 3.81
C SER A 235 3.61 18.57 3.41
N LEU A 236 2.62 18.70 2.51
CA LEU A 236 1.98 19.97 2.16
C LEU A 236 0.92 20.42 3.18
N ILE A 237 0.65 19.60 4.19
CA ILE A 237 -0.26 19.89 5.33
C ILE A 237 0.53 20.34 6.57
N ARG A 238 1.86 20.21 6.57
CA ARG A 238 2.69 20.86 7.59
C ARG A 238 3.12 22.24 7.09
N PRO A 239 2.78 23.34 7.82
CA PRO A 239 3.29 24.68 7.53
C PRO A 239 4.82 24.74 7.70
#